data_af094ca3a54ba9793f307081c290ef7e
#
_entry.id   af094ca3a54ba9793f307081c290ef7e
#
_cell.length_a   1.000
_cell.length_b   1.000
_cell.length_c   1.000
_cell.angle_alpha   90.00
_cell.angle_beta   90.00
_cell.angle_gamma   90.00
#
_symmetry.space_group_name_H-M   'P 1'
#
loop_
_entity.id
_entity.type
_entity.pdbx_description
1 polymer ?
#
loop_
_entity_poly.entity_id
_entity_poly.type
_entity_poly.pdbx_seq_one_letter_code
_entity_poly.pdbx_strand_id
1 'polypeptide(L)'
;MDVARWNRLSAASCASPQACTAVGSRVSQQFALAERWDGSTWKTQHVPDVNLIGYARLTAVSRSSDSACMALGTYNGGSAAIAESWQGAVWRLHAMPNPQQPEPYVQPAGLSCAGPATCVAVGTDGSTLAEIWTGEHWQITPAASP
;
A
#
# COMPACT_ATOMS: atom_id res chain seq x y z
N MET A 1 -22.72 13.53 -19.12
CA MET A 1 -22.94 12.67 -17.95
C MET A 1 -21.62 12.56 -17.20
N ASP A 2 -21.50 13.25 -16.09
CA ASP A 2 -20.41 13.00 -15.17
C ASP A 2 -20.62 11.59 -14.61
N VAL A 3 -19.85 10.66 -15.11
CA VAL A 3 -19.66 9.41 -14.41
C VAL A 3 -19.02 9.81 -13.09
N ALA A 4 -19.79 9.75 -12.03
CA ALA A 4 -19.30 9.99 -10.69
C ALA A 4 -18.03 9.16 -10.53
N ARG A 5 -16.90 9.84 -10.45
CA ARG A 5 -15.61 9.18 -10.24
C ARG A 5 -15.64 8.68 -8.82
N TRP A 6 -15.94 7.42 -8.67
CA TRP A 6 -15.96 6.76 -7.38
C TRP A 6 -14.53 6.64 -6.87
N ASN A 7 -14.07 7.69 -6.22
CA ASN A 7 -12.80 7.68 -5.51
C ASN A 7 -13.07 7.27 -4.07
N ARG A 8 -12.18 6.47 -3.52
CA ARG A 8 -12.28 6.02 -2.14
C ARG A 8 -10.92 6.11 -1.48
N LEU A 9 -10.84 6.76 -0.34
CA LEU A 9 -9.72 6.69 0.58
C LEU A 9 -10.00 5.59 1.62
N SER A 10 -9.05 4.73 1.84
CA SER A 10 -9.20 3.53 2.67
C SER A 10 -8.37 3.58 3.94
N ALA A 11 -7.25 4.29 3.93
CA ALA A 11 -6.34 4.39 5.06
C ALA A 11 -5.60 5.72 5.05
N ALA A 12 -5.18 6.17 6.22
CA ALA A 12 -4.36 7.36 6.39
C ALA A 12 -3.32 7.17 7.48
N SER A 13 -2.20 7.86 7.35
CA SER A 13 -1.13 7.87 8.34
C SER A 13 -0.45 9.24 8.35
N CYS A 14 -0.14 9.74 9.54
CA CYS A 14 0.49 11.04 9.74
C CYS A 14 1.81 10.88 10.51
N ALA A 15 2.85 11.52 10.03
CA ALA A 15 4.10 11.67 10.78
C ALA A 15 4.08 12.93 11.66
N SER A 16 3.32 13.94 11.26
CA SER A 16 3.10 15.20 11.99
C SER A 16 1.75 15.79 11.58
N PRO A 17 1.26 16.85 12.26
CA PRO A 17 0.00 17.50 11.88
C PRO A 17 -0.01 18.10 10.46
N GLN A 18 1.16 18.32 9.86
CA GLN A 18 1.32 18.86 8.52
C GLN A 18 1.75 17.81 7.49
N ALA A 19 1.92 16.56 7.89
CA ALA A 19 2.44 15.52 7.03
C ALA A 19 1.64 14.23 7.16
N CYS A 20 0.50 14.21 6.49
CA CYS A 20 -0.33 13.00 6.38
C CYS A 20 -0.35 12.48 4.95
N THR A 21 -0.54 11.19 4.82
CA THR A 21 -0.81 10.53 3.54
C THR A 21 -2.06 9.70 3.69
N ALA A 22 -2.96 9.83 2.73
CA ALA A 22 -4.13 8.98 2.60
C ALA A 22 -4.04 8.19 1.30
N VAL A 23 -4.44 6.95 1.34
CA VAL A 23 -4.37 6.05 0.19
C VAL A 23 -5.71 5.34 -0.05
N GLY A 24 -5.89 4.87 -1.27
CA GLY A 24 -7.11 4.18 -1.65
C GLY A 24 -7.14 3.81 -3.12
N SER A 25 -8.28 4.05 -3.75
CA SER A 25 -8.48 3.76 -5.17
C SER A 25 -9.35 4.81 -5.84
N ARG A 26 -9.15 4.98 -7.13
CA ARG A 26 -9.94 5.86 -7.99
C ARG A 26 -10.56 5.08 -9.15
N VAL A 27 -11.61 5.69 -9.73
CA VAL A 27 -12.30 5.16 -10.91
C VAL A 27 -12.76 3.71 -10.68
N SER A 28 -13.67 3.52 -9.73
CA SER A 28 -14.24 2.20 -9.44
C SER A 28 -13.20 1.14 -9.10
N GLN A 29 -12.15 1.51 -8.36
CA GLN A 29 -11.08 0.62 -7.90
C GLN A 29 -10.10 0.16 -8.98
N GLN A 30 -10.02 0.87 -10.10
CA GLN A 30 -9.12 0.50 -11.19
C GLN A 30 -7.68 1.00 -11.00
N PHE A 31 -7.51 2.09 -10.25
CA PHE A 31 -6.22 2.73 -10.09
C PHE A 31 -5.94 3.03 -8.62
N ALA A 32 -4.70 2.88 -8.21
CA ALA A 32 -4.26 3.30 -6.90
C ALA A 32 -4.38 4.83 -6.74
N LEU A 33 -4.74 5.27 -5.55
CA LEU A 33 -4.88 6.68 -5.21
C LEU A 33 -4.03 6.97 -3.98
N ALA A 34 -3.27 8.06 -4.05
CA ALA A 34 -2.62 8.64 -2.88
C ALA A 34 -2.85 10.15 -2.86
N GLU A 35 -3.10 10.67 -1.68
CA GLU A 35 -3.23 12.10 -1.42
C GLU A 35 -2.34 12.48 -0.24
N ARG A 36 -1.75 13.66 -0.32
CA ARG A 36 -0.90 14.21 0.73
C ARG A 36 -1.51 15.48 1.31
N TRP A 37 -1.54 15.55 2.65
CA TRP A 37 -1.86 16.73 3.42
C TRP A 37 -0.60 17.50 3.76
N ASP A 38 -0.59 18.80 3.49
CA ASP A 38 0.55 19.69 3.72
C ASP A 38 0.37 20.63 4.92
N GLY A 39 -0.68 20.41 5.72
CA GLY A 39 -1.07 21.28 6.84
C GLY A 39 -2.20 22.24 6.48
N SER A 40 -2.57 22.35 5.20
CA SER A 40 -3.65 23.24 4.76
C SER A 40 -4.55 22.64 3.70
N THR A 41 -4.02 21.85 2.77
CA THR A 41 -4.79 21.24 1.68
C THR A 41 -4.35 19.81 1.40
N TRP A 42 -5.27 19.01 0.88
CA TRP A 42 -4.98 17.70 0.29
C TRP A 42 -4.60 17.87 -1.18
N LYS A 43 -3.55 17.19 -1.58
CA LYS A 43 -3.07 17.16 -2.96
C LYS A 43 -2.94 15.73 -3.44
N THR A 44 -3.56 15.42 -4.56
CA THR A 44 -3.41 14.12 -5.22
C THR A 44 -1.96 13.95 -5.68
N GLN A 45 -1.41 12.77 -5.42
CA GLN A 45 -0.08 12.37 -5.87
C GLN A 45 -0.19 11.37 -7.01
N HIS A 46 0.78 11.41 -7.93
CA HIS A 46 0.89 10.38 -8.94
C HIS A 46 1.43 9.10 -8.33
N VAL A 47 0.68 8.02 -8.46
CA VAL A 47 1.06 6.68 -8.02
C VAL A 47 1.26 5.84 -9.28
N PRO A 48 2.39 5.13 -9.42
CA PRO A 48 2.60 4.27 -10.58
C PRO A 48 1.49 3.22 -10.72
N ASP A 49 0.96 3.09 -11.92
CA ASP A 49 -0.02 2.06 -12.20
C ASP A 49 0.69 0.71 -12.33
N VAL A 50 0.19 -0.29 -11.64
CA VAL A 50 0.61 -1.66 -11.84
C VAL A 50 0.13 -2.08 -13.22
N ASN A 51 1.07 -2.28 -14.13
CA ASN A 51 0.78 -2.52 -15.53
C ASN A 51 -0.37 -3.50 -15.76
N LEU A 52 -1.51 -2.97 -16.15
CA LEU A 52 -2.37 -3.46 -17.23
C LEU A 52 -3.27 -4.66 -16.97
N ILE A 53 -3.23 -5.33 -15.83
CA ILE A 53 -4.08 -6.49 -15.63
C ILE A 53 -4.87 -6.35 -14.33
N GLY A 54 -5.85 -5.46 -14.35
CA GLY A 54 -6.85 -5.42 -13.31
C GLY A 54 -6.63 -4.35 -12.24
N TYR A 55 -7.60 -4.25 -11.41
CA TYR A 55 -7.85 -3.23 -10.43
C TYR A 55 -6.78 -3.17 -9.34
N ALA A 56 -6.11 -2.02 -9.22
CA ALA A 56 -5.18 -1.74 -8.14
C ALA A 56 -5.85 -0.85 -7.08
N ARG A 57 -5.69 -1.22 -5.83
CA ARG A 57 -6.15 -0.41 -4.70
C ARG A 57 -5.18 -0.50 -3.54
N LEU A 58 -4.93 0.63 -2.91
CA LEU A 58 -4.15 0.69 -1.68
C LEU A 58 -5.09 0.61 -0.48
N THR A 59 -4.74 -0.18 0.52
CA THR A 59 -5.60 -0.48 1.66
C THR A 59 -4.94 -0.16 3.01
N ALA A 60 -3.62 0.03 3.02
CA ALA A 60 -2.87 0.37 4.22
C ALA A 60 -1.75 1.34 3.88
N VAL A 61 -1.41 2.21 4.82
CA VAL A 61 -0.29 3.14 4.69
C VAL A 61 0.32 3.38 6.05
N SER A 62 1.65 3.51 6.09
CA SER A 62 2.39 3.89 7.29
C SER A 62 3.45 4.93 6.93
N ARG A 63 3.37 6.09 7.57
CA ARG A 63 4.40 7.13 7.46
C ARG A 63 5.43 6.93 8.56
N SER A 64 6.67 6.79 8.18
CA SER A 64 7.79 6.68 9.13
C SER A 64 8.43 8.03 9.42
N SER A 65 8.26 9.02 8.54
CA SER A 65 8.75 10.39 8.70
C SER A 65 7.99 11.35 7.78
N ASP A 66 8.33 12.64 7.83
CA ASP A 66 7.77 13.66 6.94
C ASP A 66 8.11 13.41 5.46
N SER A 67 9.16 12.64 5.20
CA SER A 67 9.66 12.37 3.85
C SER A 67 9.57 10.89 3.44
N ALA A 68 9.02 10.02 4.24
CA ALA A 68 8.95 8.59 3.92
C ALA A 68 7.66 7.93 4.34
N CYS A 69 7.05 7.19 3.43
CA CYS A 69 5.96 6.29 3.77
C CYS A 69 5.97 5.03 2.89
N MET A 70 5.27 4.02 3.38
CA MET A 70 5.01 2.78 2.68
C MET A 70 3.50 2.57 2.60
N ALA A 71 3.01 2.12 1.47
CA ALA A 71 1.62 1.73 1.28
C ALA A 71 1.54 0.30 0.79
N LEU A 72 0.49 -0.39 1.18
CA LEU A 72 0.17 -1.74 0.73
C LEU A 72 -1.19 -1.77 0.08
N GLY A 73 -1.35 -2.69 -0.82
CA GLY A 73 -2.62 -2.94 -1.46
C GLY A 73 -2.65 -4.24 -2.23
N THR A 74 -3.63 -4.34 -3.09
CA THR A 74 -3.81 -5.49 -3.97
C THR A 74 -4.03 -5.02 -5.40
N TYR A 75 -3.72 -5.90 -6.33
CA TYR A 75 -4.07 -5.74 -7.74
C TYR A 75 -4.66 -7.04 -8.30
N ASN A 76 -5.05 -7.01 -9.54
CA ASN A 76 -5.61 -8.17 -10.23
C ASN A 76 -6.82 -8.79 -9.49
N GLY A 77 -7.78 -7.92 -9.11
CA GLY A 77 -8.98 -8.36 -8.40
C GLY A 77 -8.77 -8.86 -6.98
N GLY A 78 -7.63 -8.53 -6.36
CA GLY A 78 -7.29 -8.94 -5.01
C GLY A 78 -6.43 -10.20 -4.93
N SER A 79 -5.99 -10.74 -6.08
CA SER A 79 -5.21 -11.98 -6.10
C SER A 79 -3.72 -11.80 -5.83
N ALA A 80 -3.21 -10.58 -5.88
CA ALA A 80 -1.79 -10.30 -5.63
C ALA A 80 -1.60 -9.05 -4.78
N ALA A 81 -0.61 -9.08 -3.92
CA ALA A 81 -0.23 -7.94 -3.09
C ALA A 81 0.76 -7.04 -3.81
N ILE A 82 0.67 -5.75 -3.54
CA ILE A 82 1.63 -4.75 -3.97
C ILE A 82 2.04 -3.86 -2.80
N ALA A 83 3.25 -3.32 -2.90
CA ALA A 83 3.71 -2.26 -2.02
C ALA A 83 4.21 -1.09 -2.84
N GLU A 84 4.03 0.10 -2.30
CA GLU A 84 4.56 1.32 -2.88
C GLU A 84 5.20 2.19 -1.81
N SER A 85 6.40 2.68 -2.08
CA SER A 85 7.11 3.57 -1.17
C SER A 85 7.19 4.98 -1.72
N TRP A 86 7.07 5.96 -0.84
CA TRP A 86 7.29 7.36 -1.14
C TRP A 86 8.46 7.90 -0.32
N GLN A 87 9.40 8.56 -0.99
CA GLN A 87 10.61 9.09 -0.37
C GLN A 87 10.79 10.60 -0.67
N GLY A 88 9.74 11.36 -0.42
CA GLY A 88 9.78 12.82 -0.52
C GLY A 88 9.52 13.40 -1.91
N ALA A 89 9.54 12.60 -2.97
CA ALA A 89 9.37 13.08 -4.33
C ALA A 89 8.39 12.24 -5.15
N VAL A 90 8.63 10.94 -5.25
CA VAL A 90 7.86 10.04 -6.12
C VAL A 90 7.48 8.76 -5.38
N TRP A 91 6.38 8.15 -5.79
CA TRP A 91 6.01 6.81 -5.41
C TRP A 91 6.74 5.80 -6.27
N ARG A 92 7.19 4.71 -5.67
CA ARG A 92 7.85 3.59 -6.35
C ARG A 92 7.15 2.29 -6.04
N LEU A 93 6.88 1.52 -7.07
CA LEU A 93 6.27 0.21 -6.97
C LEU A 93 7.31 -0.83 -6.55
N HIS A 94 6.94 -1.70 -5.61
CA HIS A 94 7.74 -2.82 -5.15
C HIS A 94 6.94 -4.11 -5.28
N ALA A 95 7.57 -5.13 -5.85
CA ALA A 95 7.00 -6.47 -5.84
C ALA A 95 6.99 -7.03 -4.42
N MET A 96 5.91 -7.71 -4.06
CA MET A 96 5.81 -8.47 -2.83
C MET A 96 5.89 -9.97 -3.16
N PRO A 97 6.54 -10.78 -2.31
CA PRO A 97 6.51 -12.22 -2.48
C PRO A 97 5.08 -12.73 -2.46
N ASN A 98 4.72 -13.53 -3.44
CA ASN A 98 3.46 -14.26 -3.41
C ASN A 98 3.78 -15.69 -2.97
N PRO A 99 3.24 -16.15 -1.83
CA PRO A 99 3.40 -17.53 -1.43
C PRO A 99 2.84 -18.45 -2.53
N GLN A 100 3.60 -19.48 -2.84
CA GLN A 100 3.17 -20.48 -3.83
C GLN A 100 2.15 -21.41 -3.18
N GLN A 101 0.90 -20.98 -3.18
CA GLN A 101 -0.23 -21.81 -2.77
C GLN A 101 -1.17 -21.94 -3.96
N PRO A 102 -1.93 -23.04 -4.06
CA PRO A 102 -2.85 -23.24 -5.19
C PRO A 102 -3.98 -22.21 -5.25
N GLU A 103 -4.21 -21.44 -4.20
CA GLU A 103 -5.19 -20.37 -4.16
C GLU A 103 -4.49 -19.01 -4.05
N PRO A 104 -4.55 -18.18 -5.09
CA PRO A 104 -3.76 -16.94 -5.17
C PRO A 104 -4.45 -15.75 -4.48
N TYR A 105 -4.87 -15.90 -3.24
CA TYR A 105 -5.42 -14.78 -2.49
C TYR A 105 -4.47 -14.35 -1.38
N VAL A 106 -3.73 -13.28 -1.64
CA VAL A 106 -2.98 -12.59 -0.61
C VAL A 106 -3.77 -11.35 -0.19
N GLN A 107 -4.13 -11.28 1.08
CA GLN A 107 -4.85 -10.14 1.64
C GLN A 107 -4.00 -9.44 2.68
N PRO A 108 -3.35 -8.32 2.34
CA PRO A 108 -2.72 -7.46 3.32
C PRO A 108 -3.76 -6.89 4.28
N ALA A 109 -3.50 -6.96 5.57
CA ALA A 109 -4.41 -6.49 6.60
C ALA A 109 -3.83 -5.34 7.42
N GLY A 110 -2.52 -5.27 7.59
CA GLY A 110 -1.88 -4.24 8.39
C GLY A 110 -0.46 -3.96 7.95
N LEU A 111 -0.02 -2.75 8.26
CA LEU A 111 1.30 -2.26 7.95
C LEU A 111 1.78 -1.33 9.05
N SER A 112 3.02 -1.48 9.47
CA SER A 112 3.68 -0.54 10.37
C SER A 112 5.14 -0.37 9.99
N CYS A 113 5.60 0.86 9.93
CA CYS A 113 6.98 1.20 9.62
C CYS A 113 7.63 1.92 10.80
N ALA A 114 8.78 1.42 11.26
CA ALA A 114 9.60 2.08 12.27
C ALA A 114 10.56 3.10 11.63
N GLY A 115 10.86 2.94 10.35
CA GLY A 115 11.70 3.81 9.56
C GLY A 115 11.56 3.49 8.08
N PRO A 116 12.24 4.24 7.18
CA PRO A 116 12.12 4.05 5.74
C PRO A 116 12.68 2.70 5.26
N ALA A 117 13.53 2.07 6.05
CA ALA A 117 14.13 0.78 5.75
C ALA A 117 13.57 -0.39 6.59
N THR A 118 12.55 -0.13 7.41
CA THR A 118 12.01 -1.14 8.33
C THR A 118 10.50 -1.04 8.40
N CYS A 119 9.83 -1.92 7.71
CA CYS A 119 8.37 -2.08 7.77
C CYS A 119 8.01 -3.54 7.98
N VAL A 120 6.88 -3.76 8.63
CA VAL A 120 6.26 -5.07 8.77
C VAL A 120 4.86 -5.01 8.18
N ALA A 121 4.56 -5.94 7.32
CA ALA A 121 3.23 -6.18 6.78
C ALA A 121 2.70 -7.51 7.33
N VAL A 122 1.42 -7.53 7.65
CA VAL A 122 0.73 -8.76 8.07
C VAL A 122 -0.54 -8.94 7.26
N GLY A 123 -0.95 -10.16 7.10
CA GLY A 123 -2.13 -10.50 6.33
C GLY A 123 -2.40 -12.00 6.33
N THR A 124 -3.01 -12.46 5.25
CA THR A 124 -3.31 -13.87 5.04
C THR A 124 -3.12 -14.27 3.58
N ASP A 125 -2.71 -15.50 3.37
CA ASP A 125 -2.72 -16.21 2.10
C ASP A 125 -3.54 -17.51 2.19
N GLY A 126 -4.46 -17.56 3.17
CA GLY A 126 -5.13 -18.77 3.65
C GLY A 126 -4.58 -19.25 4.99
N SER A 127 -3.42 -18.74 5.38
CA SER A 127 -2.79 -18.90 6.69
C SER A 127 -2.26 -17.56 7.18
N THR A 128 -1.64 -17.52 8.34
CA THR A 128 -1.00 -16.29 8.82
C THR A 128 0.20 -15.94 7.97
N LEU A 129 0.22 -14.72 7.46
CA LEU A 129 1.30 -14.20 6.64
C LEU A 129 1.93 -12.98 7.30
N ALA A 130 3.26 -12.97 7.38
CA ALA A 130 4.02 -11.79 7.76
C ALA A 130 5.16 -11.57 6.79
N GLU A 131 5.40 -10.32 6.45
CA GLU A 131 6.47 -9.91 5.54
C GLU A 131 7.21 -8.72 6.12
N ILE A 132 8.51 -8.65 5.89
CA ILE A 132 9.35 -7.54 6.30
C ILE A 132 9.96 -6.83 5.10
N TRP A 133 10.04 -5.52 5.19
CA TRP A 133 10.78 -4.65 4.27
C TRP A 133 12.19 -4.43 4.81
N THR A 134 13.19 -4.71 3.99
CA THR A 134 14.61 -4.62 4.38
C THR A 134 15.28 -3.32 3.93
N GLY A 135 14.52 -2.41 3.31
CA GLY A 135 15.05 -1.22 2.64
C GLY A 135 15.25 -1.40 1.14
N GLU A 136 15.24 -2.63 0.66
CA GLU A 136 15.44 -2.96 -0.74
C GLU A 136 14.34 -3.85 -1.32
N HIS A 137 13.86 -4.82 -0.53
CA HIS A 137 12.85 -5.77 -0.97
C HIS A 137 12.02 -6.30 0.20
N TRP A 138 10.88 -6.89 -0.11
CA TRP A 138 10.02 -7.57 0.83
C TRP A 138 10.42 -9.05 0.95
N GLN A 139 10.37 -9.56 2.17
CA GLN A 139 10.65 -10.97 2.47
C GLN A 139 9.55 -11.54 3.35
N ILE A 140 9.09 -12.75 3.02
CA ILE A 140 8.21 -13.51 3.91
C ILE A 140 9.01 -13.91 5.14
N THR A 141 8.43 -13.72 6.32
CA THR A 141 8.99 -14.17 7.59
C THR A 141 8.03 -15.17 8.24
N PRO A 142 8.55 -16.20 8.91
CA PRO A 142 7.68 -17.14 9.61
C PRO A 142 6.81 -16.43 10.64
N ALA A 143 5.51 -16.62 10.57
CA ALA A 143 4.59 -16.22 11.61
C ALA A 143 4.33 -17.40 12.55
N ALA A 144 4.10 -17.09 13.82
CA ALA A 144 3.73 -18.12 14.77
C ALA A 144 2.34 -18.68 14.39
N SER A 145 2.27 -19.99 14.24
CA SER A 145 0.98 -20.67 14.08
C SER A 145 0.50 -21.13 15.45
N PRO A 146 -0.75 -20.86 15.79
CA PRO A 146 -1.32 -21.35 17.05
C PRO A 146 -1.46 -22.87 17.05
#